data_9466bf535a7f3bcf48034d9a58fb60d0
#
_entry.id   9466bf535a7f3bcf48034d9a58fb60d0
#
_cell.length_a   1.000
_cell.length_b   1.000
_cell.length_c   1.000
_cell.angle_alpha   90.00
_cell.angle_beta   90.00
_cell.angle_gamma   90.00
#
_symmetry.space_group_name_H-M   'P 1'
#
loop_
_entity.id
_entity.type
_entity.pdbx_description
1 polymer ?
#
loop_
_entity_poly.entity_id
_entity_poly.type
_entity_poly.pdbx_seq_one_letter_code
_entity_poly.pdbx_strand_id
1 'polypeptide(L)'
;TAAATMQQYGRTFGVTSFPSLDNTGELIFLRNSSGAIVHAVEYTLSWFNNAVKSDGGWTLEMVDTKNPCGAANNWRASVDARGGTPGIKNSVDGSNTDQQPPALLRAFANGSTVVVSFDEPLDSLSAATAANYTLSNGGGTAVAAVCIAPLFNTVQLTFTNTLQTGTVYTITATNVRDCSGNSIGAFNTTKTGLSSAVAANDIIINEILFNPTANGTDYVELYNRSNKLIN
;
A
#
# COMPACT_ATOMS: atom_id res chain seq x y z
N THR A 1 -18.41 -29.09 12.23
CA THR A 1 -17.22 -28.41 11.70
C THR A 1 -17.62 -27.08 11.10
N ALA A 2 -16.74 -26.07 11.08
CA ALA A 2 -17.03 -24.74 10.48
C ALA A 2 -17.52 -24.86 9.03
N ALA A 3 -16.97 -25.78 8.23
CA ALA A 3 -17.42 -26.04 6.87
C ALA A 3 -18.90 -26.47 6.81
N ALA A 4 -19.36 -27.33 7.73
CA ALA A 4 -20.78 -27.74 7.76
C ALA A 4 -21.72 -26.57 8.10
N THR A 5 -21.30 -25.68 9.00
CA THR A 5 -22.07 -24.46 9.33
C THR A 5 -22.16 -23.51 8.13
N MET A 6 -21.10 -23.42 7.33
CA MET A 6 -21.05 -22.53 6.17
C MET A 6 -21.78 -23.06 4.93
N GLN A 7 -22.11 -24.37 4.86
CA GLN A 7 -22.83 -24.97 3.72
C GLN A 7 -24.19 -24.35 3.46
N GLN A 8 -24.85 -23.78 4.49
CA GLN A 8 -26.12 -23.05 4.32
C GLN A 8 -26.01 -21.83 3.40
N TYR A 9 -24.80 -21.31 3.19
CA TYR A 9 -24.54 -20.13 2.35
C TYR A 9 -24.10 -20.50 0.93
N GLY A 10 -23.93 -21.81 0.64
CA GLY A 10 -23.52 -22.28 -0.68
C GLY A 10 -22.42 -23.33 -0.63
N ARG A 11 -21.75 -23.55 -1.77
CA ARG A 11 -20.69 -24.54 -1.90
C ARG A 11 -19.48 -24.15 -1.05
N THR A 12 -19.16 -24.97 -0.06
CA THR A 12 -18.10 -24.71 0.91
C THR A 12 -17.04 -25.81 0.83
N PHE A 13 -15.77 -25.42 0.90
CA PHE A 13 -14.64 -26.34 1.00
C PHE A 13 -13.96 -26.18 2.36
N GLY A 14 -13.72 -27.29 3.04
CA GLY A 14 -12.88 -27.30 4.22
C GLY A 14 -11.41 -27.20 3.82
N VAL A 15 -10.67 -26.29 4.42
CA VAL A 15 -9.23 -26.17 4.28
C VAL A 15 -8.57 -26.66 5.56
N THR A 16 -7.63 -27.58 5.44
CA THR A 16 -6.82 -28.04 6.58
C THR A 16 -5.83 -26.94 6.95
N SER A 17 -5.74 -26.62 8.24
CA SER A 17 -4.82 -25.58 8.74
C SER A 17 -5.08 -24.19 8.15
N PHE A 18 -6.36 -23.80 8.02
CA PHE A 18 -6.69 -22.40 7.70
C PHE A 18 -6.12 -21.49 8.80
N PRO A 19 -5.32 -20.46 8.45
CA PRO A 19 -4.73 -19.57 9.43
C PRO A 19 -5.81 -18.78 10.18
N SER A 20 -5.54 -18.44 11.42
CA SER A 20 -6.36 -17.47 12.15
C SER A 20 -6.13 -16.09 11.56
N LEU A 21 -7.19 -15.37 11.24
CA LEU A 21 -7.10 -14.00 10.75
C LEU A 21 -6.96 -13.03 11.93
N ASP A 22 -6.09 -12.03 11.80
CA ASP A 22 -5.90 -11.00 12.82
C ASP A 22 -7.07 -10.01 12.80
N ASN A 23 -7.65 -9.73 13.98
CA ASN A 23 -8.79 -8.82 14.11
C ASN A 23 -8.40 -7.35 13.87
N THR A 24 -7.14 -6.98 13.98
CA THR A 24 -6.68 -5.60 13.80
C THR A 24 -6.32 -5.28 12.36
N GLY A 25 -5.91 -6.28 11.59
CA GLY A 25 -5.53 -6.18 10.19
C GLY A 25 -4.45 -7.17 9.81
N GLU A 26 -4.47 -7.63 8.57
CA GLU A 26 -3.53 -8.61 8.05
C GLU A 26 -3.47 -8.55 6.51
N LEU A 27 -2.32 -8.99 5.97
CA LEU A 27 -2.14 -9.21 4.55
C LEU A 27 -2.62 -10.60 4.15
N ILE A 28 -3.66 -10.66 3.33
CA ILE A 28 -4.16 -11.90 2.72
C ILE A 28 -3.83 -11.89 1.24
N PHE A 29 -3.37 -13.01 0.70
CA PHE A 29 -3.15 -13.15 -0.73
C PHE A 29 -3.48 -14.53 -1.25
N LEU A 30 -3.95 -14.57 -2.50
CA LEU A 30 -4.24 -15.78 -3.23
C LEU A 30 -3.12 -16.05 -4.25
N ARG A 31 -2.69 -17.31 -4.34
CA ARG A 31 -1.74 -17.77 -5.37
C ARG A 31 -2.40 -18.83 -6.25
N ASN A 32 -2.02 -18.84 -7.51
CA ASN A 32 -2.34 -19.97 -8.38
C ASN A 32 -1.38 -21.16 -8.11
N SER A 33 -1.59 -22.26 -8.81
CA SER A 33 -0.77 -23.48 -8.65
C SER A 33 0.70 -23.31 -9.06
N SER A 34 1.02 -22.29 -9.85
CA SER A 34 2.41 -21.93 -10.20
C SER A 34 3.07 -20.98 -9.19
N GLY A 35 2.36 -20.57 -8.13
CA GLY A 35 2.85 -19.66 -7.10
C GLY A 35 2.67 -18.17 -7.43
N ALA A 36 2.12 -17.82 -8.59
CA ALA A 36 1.88 -16.42 -8.96
C ALA A 36 0.73 -15.84 -8.12
N ILE A 37 0.86 -14.57 -7.72
CA ILE A 37 -0.19 -13.84 -7.00
C ILE A 37 -1.38 -13.62 -7.93
N VAL A 38 -2.56 -14.01 -7.48
CA VAL A 38 -3.84 -13.79 -8.18
C VAL A 38 -4.53 -12.56 -7.65
N HIS A 39 -4.53 -12.37 -6.34
CA HIS A 39 -5.11 -11.22 -5.65
C HIS A 39 -4.47 -11.07 -4.28
N ALA A 40 -4.36 -9.83 -3.79
CA ALA A 40 -3.88 -9.55 -2.44
C ALA A 40 -4.69 -8.39 -1.84
N VAL A 41 -4.89 -8.43 -0.54
CA VAL A 41 -5.51 -7.36 0.23
C VAL A 41 -4.86 -7.29 1.60
N GLU A 42 -4.47 -6.09 2.02
CA GLU A 42 -4.03 -5.80 3.37
C GLU A 42 -5.14 -5.01 4.06
N TYR A 43 -6.03 -5.75 4.73
CA TYR A 43 -7.15 -5.12 5.41
C TYR A 43 -6.75 -4.59 6.78
N THR A 44 -7.48 -3.59 7.26
CA THR A 44 -7.36 -3.10 8.64
C THR A 44 -8.73 -2.93 9.26
N LEU A 45 -8.78 -2.97 10.59
CA LEU A 45 -10.01 -2.76 11.35
C LEU A 45 -10.68 -1.41 11.03
N SER A 46 -9.88 -0.39 10.71
CA SER A 46 -10.38 0.95 10.37
C SER A 46 -11.28 0.98 9.12
N TRP A 47 -11.18 -0.01 8.23
CA TRP A 47 -12.02 -0.09 7.03
C TRP A 47 -13.51 -0.29 7.32
N PHE A 48 -13.85 -0.80 8.49
CA PHE A 48 -15.27 -0.86 8.92
C PHE A 48 -15.89 0.53 8.99
N ASN A 49 -15.10 1.56 9.36
CA ASN A 49 -15.59 2.94 9.58
C ASN A 49 -16.89 3.00 10.39
N ASN A 50 -17.04 2.08 11.35
CA ASN A 50 -18.21 1.92 12.19
C ASN A 50 -17.83 1.18 13.47
N ALA A 51 -17.90 1.85 14.62
CA ALA A 51 -17.46 1.32 15.90
C ALA A 51 -18.24 0.05 16.32
N VAL A 52 -19.54 -0.03 16.04
CA VAL A 52 -20.33 -1.22 16.39
C VAL A 52 -19.96 -2.43 15.54
N LYS A 53 -19.70 -2.22 14.23
CA LYS A 53 -19.37 -3.31 13.33
C LYS A 53 -17.92 -3.79 13.50
N SER A 54 -17.02 -2.91 13.91
CA SER A 54 -15.64 -3.28 14.21
C SER A 54 -15.47 -4.15 15.46
N ASP A 55 -16.48 -4.16 16.36
CA ASP A 55 -16.47 -5.05 17.53
C ASP A 55 -16.67 -6.54 17.18
N GLY A 56 -17.05 -6.84 15.94
CA GLY A 56 -17.16 -8.21 15.42
C GLY A 56 -18.53 -8.59 14.89
N GLY A 57 -18.59 -9.78 14.28
CA GLY A 57 -19.84 -10.32 13.71
C GLY A 57 -20.24 -9.73 12.36
N TRP A 58 -19.40 -8.88 11.78
CA TRP A 58 -19.64 -8.25 10.46
C TRP A 58 -18.48 -8.54 9.52
N THR A 59 -18.79 -8.68 8.22
CA THR A 59 -17.78 -8.82 7.18
C THR A 59 -17.40 -7.46 6.58
N LEU A 60 -16.15 -7.35 6.12
CA LEU A 60 -15.77 -6.38 5.10
C LEU A 60 -16.13 -6.96 3.73
N GLU A 61 -16.85 -6.20 2.94
CA GLU A 61 -17.30 -6.59 1.60
C GLU A 61 -16.72 -5.64 0.55
N MET A 62 -16.26 -6.20 -0.57
CA MET A 62 -15.82 -5.40 -1.72
C MET A 62 -17.02 -4.73 -2.37
N VAL A 63 -16.92 -3.43 -2.64
CA VAL A 63 -17.98 -2.63 -3.26
C VAL A 63 -18.08 -2.94 -4.75
N ASP A 64 -16.97 -2.83 -5.48
CA ASP A 64 -16.90 -3.07 -6.92
C ASP A 64 -15.90 -4.18 -7.23
N THR A 65 -16.39 -5.34 -7.63
CA THR A 65 -15.53 -6.47 -8.00
C THR A 65 -14.80 -6.28 -9.35
N LYS A 66 -15.15 -5.24 -10.10
CA LYS A 66 -14.43 -4.83 -11.32
C LYS A 66 -13.26 -3.90 -11.04
N ASN A 67 -13.18 -3.37 -9.81
CA ASN A 67 -12.05 -2.58 -9.31
C ASN A 67 -11.37 -3.31 -8.14
N PRO A 68 -10.68 -4.45 -8.37
CA PRO A 68 -10.13 -5.26 -7.29
C PRO A 68 -8.98 -4.59 -6.53
N CYS A 69 -8.37 -3.56 -7.10
CA CYS A 69 -7.19 -2.88 -6.53
C CYS A 69 -7.52 -1.63 -5.71
N GLY A 70 -8.79 -1.30 -5.54
CA GLY A 70 -9.21 -0.07 -4.87
C GLY A 70 -8.96 -0.02 -3.37
N ALA A 71 -8.20 -0.97 -2.80
CA ALA A 71 -7.79 -1.01 -1.39
C ALA A 71 -8.93 -0.56 -0.44
N ALA A 72 -8.63 0.25 0.58
CA ALA A 72 -9.61 0.78 1.54
C ALA A 72 -10.82 1.47 0.90
N ASN A 73 -10.64 2.09 -0.26
CA ASN A 73 -11.70 2.81 -0.96
C ASN A 73 -12.77 1.88 -1.55
N ASN A 74 -12.43 0.62 -1.78
CA ASN A 74 -13.31 -0.37 -2.38
C ASN A 74 -13.85 -1.42 -1.39
N TRP A 75 -13.69 -1.21 -0.09
CA TRP A 75 -14.18 -2.12 0.93
C TRP A 75 -15.07 -1.38 1.94
N ARG A 76 -16.15 -2.03 2.38
CA ARG A 76 -17.12 -1.49 3.35
C ARG A 76 -17.61 -2.60 4.26
N ALA A 77 -18.00 -2.20 5.47
CA ALA A 77 -18.74 -3.09 6.36
C ALA A 77 -20.06 -3.52 5.73
N SER A 78 -20.38 -4.81 5.76
CA SER A 78 -21.68 -5.32 5.33
C SER A 78 -22.85 -4.53 5.92
N VAL A 79 -23.89 -4.31 5.13
CA VAL A 79 -25.17 -3.72 5.59
C VAL A 79 -26.29 -4.76 5.72
N ASP A 80 -26.01 -6.05 5.44
CA ASP A 80 -26.93 -7.15 5.65
C ASP A 80 -27.12 -7.43 7.16
N ALA A 81 -28.35 -7.54 7.63
CA ALA A 81 -28.66 -7.76 9.05
C ALA A 81 -28.07 -9.08 9.62
N ARG A 82 -27.66 -10.02 8.77
CA ARG A 82 -27.00 -11.27 9.17
C ARG A 82 -25.51 -11.09 9.46
N GLY A 83 -24.97 -9.87 9.28
CA GLY A 83 -23.55 -9.55 9.47
C GLY A 83 -22.68 -9.77 8.23
N GLY A 84 -23.21 -10.36 7.15
CA GLY A 84 -22.47 -10.62 5.92
C GLY A 84 -23.30 -11.33 4.87
N THR A 85 -22.75 -11.47 3.65
CA THR A 85 -23.41 -12.04 2.48
C THR A 85 -22.60 -13.18 1.84
N PRO A 86 -22.11 -14.17 2.63
CA PRO A 86 -21.31 -15.26 2.07
C PRO A 86 -22.09 -16.05 1.02
N GLY A 87 -21.47 -16.32 -0.13
CA GLY A 87 -22.06 -17.09 -1.22
C GLY A 87 -23.08 -16.38 -2.09
N ILE A 88 -23.40 -15.12 -1.81
CA ILE A 88 -24.29 -14.29 -2.62
C ILE A 88 -23.63 -12.94 -2.92
N LYS A 89 -24.33 -12.09 -3.68
CA LYS A 89 -23.88 -10.75 -4.01
C LYS A 89 -23.68 -9.91 -2.74
N ASN A 90 -22.58 -9.19 -2.66
CA ASN A 90 -22.25 -8.32 -1.51
C ASN A 90 -23.36 -7.29 -1.26
N SER A 91 -23.68 -7.06 0.00
CA SER A 91 -24.73 -6.10 0.40
C SER A 91 -24.40 -4.65 0.05
N VAL A 92 -23.13 -4.35 -0.13
CA VAL A 92 -22.58 -3.04 -0.50
C VAL A 92 -22.24 -2.93 -1.98
N ASP A 93 -22.59 -3.96 -2.79
CA ASP A 93 -22.23 -3.98 -4.21
C ASP A 93 -22.73 -2.75 -4.96
N GLY A 94 -21.82 -2.14 -5.72
CA GLY A 94 -22.09 -0.95 -6.50
C GLY A 94 -20.92 -0.62 -7.42
N SER A 95 -21.07 0.39 -8.26
CA SER A 95 -19.96 0.90 -9.06
C SER A 95 -19.05 1.77 -8.19
N ASN A 96 -17.77 1.50 -8.20
CA ASN A 96 -16.72 2.26 -7.52
C ASN A 96 -15.51 2.34 -8.44
N THR A 97 -15.66 3.05 -9.55
CA THR A 97 -14.61 3.23 -10.55
C THR A 97 -13.51 4.10 -9.98
N ASP A 98 -12.29 3.59 -10.01
CA ASP A 98 -11.13 4.36 -9.63
C ASP A 98 -10.75 5.36 -10.74
N GLN A 99 -10.57 6.61 -10.34
CA GLN A 99 -10.17 7.72 -11.21
C GLN A 99 -8.97 8.49 -10.63
N GLN A 100 -8.38 7.99 -9.54
CA GLN A 100 -7.25 8.63 -8.90
C GLN A 100 -5.95 8.09 -9.51
N PRO A 101 -5.06 8.94 -9.99
CA PRO A 101 -3.73 8.49 -10.42
C PRO A 101 -2.88 8.08 -9.23
N PRO A 102 -1.99 7.09 -9.39
CA PRO A 102 -1.07 6.71 -8.34
C PRO A 102 -0.11 7.85 -8.01
N ALA A 103 0.24 7.97 -6.74
CA ALA A 103 1.17 8.98 -6.25
C ALA A 103 2.42 8.34 -5.64
N LEU A 104 3.60 8.90 -5.94
CA LEU A 104 4.86 8.48 -5.37
C LEU A 104 5.01 9.09 -3.98
N LEU A 105 4.99 8.26 -2.92
CA LEU A 105 5.01 8.72 -1.53
C LEU A 105 6.43 8.95 -1.02
N ARG A 106 7.31 7.97 -1.21
CA ARG A 106 8.66 7.99 -0.62
C ARG A 106 9.64 7.13 -1.40
N ALA A 107 10.94 7.40 -1.19
CA ALA A 107 12.00 6.61 -1.77
C ALA A 107 13.17 6.46 -0.79
N PHE A 108 13.73 5.26 -0.72
CA PHE A 108 14.90 4.92 0.10
C PHE A 108 16.01 4.39 -0.78
N ALA A 109 17.21 4.95 -0.61
CA ALA A 109 18.40 4.55 -1.36
C ALA A 109 19.35 3.71 -0.50
N ASN A 110 19.93 2.69 -1.12
CA ASN A 110 21.01 1.89 -0.58
C ASN A 110 21.97 1.49 -1.71
N GLY A 111 23.18 2.06 -1.70
CA GLY A 111 24.14 1.85 -2.77
C GLY A 111 23.64 2.35 -4.13
N SER A 112 23.46 1.47 -5.10
CA SER A 112 22.87 1.74 -6.41
C SER A 112 21.38 1.38 -6.51
N THR A 113 20.78 0.94 -5.42
CA THR A 113 19.36 0.53 -5.36
C THR A 113 18.53 1.63 -4.74
N VAL A 114 17.34 1.90 -5.31
CA VAL A 114 16.34 2.80 -4.75
C VAL A 114 15.02 2.04 -4.67
N VAL A 115 14.43 1.98 -3.48
CA VAL A 115 13.09 1.42 -3.27
C VAL A 115 12.10 2.57 -3.20
N VAL A 116 11.12 2.58 -4.09
CA VAL A 116 10.06 3.59 -4.16
C VAL A 116 8.72 2.99 -3.74
N SER A 117 7.93 3.73 -2.98
CA SER A 117 6.60 3.30 -2.53
C SER A 117 5.53 4.26 -3.05
N PHE A 118 4.42 3.70 -3.46
CA PHE A 118 3.25 4.41 -3.96
C PHE A 118 2.07 4.25 -3.00
N ASP A 119 1.09 5.11 -3.11
CA ASP A 119 -0.11 5.14 -2.26
C ASP A 119 -1.11 4.01 -2.57
N GLU A 120 -0.97 3.37 -3.73
CA GLU A 120 -1.86 2.33 -4.20
C GLU A 120 -1.15 1.24 -5.02
N PRO A 121 -1.82 0.10 -5.30
CA PRO A 121 -1.30 -0.95 -6.18
C PRO A 121 -1.15 -0.48 -7.62
N LEU A 122 -0.03 -0.87 -8.24
CA LEU A 122 0.35 -0.49 -9.60
C LEU A 122 0.06 -1.61 -10.60
N ASP A 123 -0.10 -1.24 -11.87
CA ASP A 123 0.07 -2.17 -12.98
C ASP A 123 1.52 -2.64 -13.03
N SER A 124 1.74 -3.91 -12.73
CA SER A 124 3.07 -4.49 -12.57
C SER A 124 3.94 -4.39 -13.82
N LEU A 125 3.35 -4.31 -15.02
CA LEU A 125 4.09 -4.18 -16.28
C LEU A 125 4.66 -2.77 -16.45
N SER A 126 3.84 -1.74 -16.28
CA SER A 126 4.30 -0.35 -16.34
C SER A 126 5.27 -0.04 -15.21
N ALA A 127 5.00 -0.54 -13.99
CA ALA A 127 5.85 -0.36 -12.81
C ALA A 127 7.22 -1.07 -12.94
N ALA A 128 7.30 -2.20 -13.66
CA ALA A 128 8.56 -2.91 -13.89
C ALA A 128 9.34 -2.37 -15.11
N THR A 129 8.89 -1.31 -15.76
CA THR A 129 9.58 -0.68 -16.89
C THR A 129 10.64 0.30 -16.37
N ALA A 130 11.92 -0.09 -16.39
CA ALA A 130 13.04 0.69 -15.84
C ALA A 130 13.14 2.11 -16.42
N ALA A 131 12.87 2.28 -17.72
CA ALA A 131 12.90 3.57 -18.41
C ALA A 131 11.91 4.61 -17.84
N ASN A 132 10.94 4.16 -17.05
CA ASN A 132 9.96 5.04 -16.41
C ASN A 132 10.52 5.79 -15.19
N TYR A 133 11.76 5.50 -14.76
CA TYR A 133 12.32 6.05 -13.52
C TYR A 133 13.66 6.74 -13.78
N THR A 134 13.77 7.99 -13.34
CA THR A 134 14.98 8.80 -13.48
C THR A 134 15.39 9.45 -12.16
N LEU A 135 16.68 9.58 -11.93
CA LEU A 135 17.27 10.32 -10.82
C LEU A 135 17.95 11.59 -11.33
N SER A 136 17.70 12.69 -10.63
CA SER A 136 18.40 13.96 -10.85
C SER A 136 19.91 13.86 -10.53
N ASN A 137 20.63 14.98 -10.65
CA ASN A 137 22.02 15.14 -10.21
C ASN A 137 22.97 14.03 -10.75
N GLY A 138 22.77 13.63 -12.02
CA GLY A 138 23.62 12.63 -12.66
C GLY A 138 23.35 11.18 -12.27
N GLY A 139 22.28 10.93 -11.49
CA GLY A 139 21.87 9.55 -11.13
C GLY A 139 21.37 8.74 -12.32
N GLY A 140 20.85 9.41 -13.37
CA GLY A 140 20.46 8.78 -14.64
C GLY A 140 19.14 8.05 -14.60
N THR A 141 18.93 7.20 -15.59
CA THR A 141 17.73 6.34 -15.71
C THR A 141 18.02 4.98 -15.05
N ALA A 142 17.02 4.38 -14.42
CA ALA A 142 17.14 3.04 -13.87
C ALA A 142 17.46 2.03 -14.97
N VAL A 143 18.31 1.05 -14.64
CA VAL A 143 18.66 -0.07 -15.54
C VAL A 143 17.84 -1.32 -15.27
N ALA A 144 17.20 -1.39 -14.10
CA ALA A 144 16.25 -2.43 -13.75
C ALA A 144 15.16 -1.87 -12.82
N ALA A 145 13.96 -2.42 -12.95
CA ALA A 145 12.83 -2.14 -12.06
C ALA A 145 12.10 -3.45 -11.76
N VAL A 146 11.80 -3.69 -10.49
CA VAL A 146 11.06 -4.86 -10.03
C VAL A 146 9.89 -4.40 -9.17
N CYS A 147 8.67 -4.62 -9.65
CA CYS A 147 7.47 -4.35 -8.87
C CYS A 147 7.28 -5.47 -7.83
N ILE A 148 7.19 -5.10 -6.56
CA ILE A 148 7.26 -6.04 -5.43
C ILE A 148 5.88 -6.60 -5.11
N ALA A 149 5.75 -7.94 -5.25
CA ALA A 149 4.58 -8.68 -4.81
C ALA A 149 4.52 -8.76 -3.26
N PRO A 150 3.35 -8.97 -2.63
CA PRO A 150 2.06 -9.25 -3.26
C PRO A 150 1.19 -8.01 -3.52
N LEU A 151 1.49 -6.85 -2.92
CA LEU A 151 0.65 -5.65 -3.02
C LEU A 151 0.93 -4.81 -4.27
N PHE A 152 2.10 -4.95 -4.88
CA PHE A 152 2.52 -4.22 -6.08
C PHE A 152 2.47 -2.68 -5.95
N ASN A 153 2.59 -2.15 -4.73
CA ASN A 153 2.68 -0.73 -4.44
C ASN A 153 4.11 -0.24 -4.15
N THR A 154 5.08 -1.11 -4.36
CA THR A 154 6.50 -0.83 -4.13
C THR A 154 7.32 -1.32 -5.31
N VAL A 155 8.29 -0.51 -5.75
CA VAL A 155 9.18 -0.86 -6.85
C VAL A 155 10.63 -0.73 -6.39
N GLN A 156 11.42 -1.78 -6.60
CA GLN A 156 12.86 -1.75 -6.41
C GLN A 156 13.52 -1.40 -7.74
N LEU A 157 14.27 -0.32 -7.74
CA LEU A 157 15.01 0.22 -8.88
C LEU A 157 16.49 -0.05 -8.70
N THR A 158 17.18 -0.33 -9.78
CA THR A 158 18.65 -0.41 -9.83
C THR A 158 19.19 0.62 -10.80
N PHE A 159 20.20 1.37 -10.39
CA PHE A 159 20.92 2.34 -11.20
C PHE A 159 22.33 1.85 -11.51
N THR A 160 22.95 2.35 -12.59
CA THR A 160 24.29 1.93 -13.02
C THR A 160 25.35 2.23 -11.96
N ASN A 161 25.25 3.41 -11.33
CA ASN A 161 26.25 3.87 -10.37
C ASN A 161 25.69 3.89 -8.94
N THR A 162 26.56 3.66 -7.97
CA THR A 162 26.27 3.92 -6.56
C THR A 162 25.98 5.41 -6.36
N LEU A 163 24.91 5.73 -5.64
CA LEU A 163 24.57 7.12 -5.30
C LEU A 163 25.68 7.74 -4.43
N GLN A 164 25.89 9.03 -4.60
CA GLN A 164 26.90 9.75 -3.83
C GLN A 164 26.38 10.10 -2.45
N THR A 165 27.16 9.82 -1.42
CA THR A 165 26.84 10.23 -0.04
C THR A 165 26.75 11.76 0.05
N GLY A 166 25.75 12.27 0.80
CA GLY A 166 25.53 13.72 0.96
C GLY A 166 24.87 14.39 -0.24
N THR A 167 24.52 13.64 -1.27
CA THR A 167 23.77 14.17 -2.42
C THR A 167 22.30 13.83 -2.31
N VAL A 168 21.44 14.85 -2.38
CA VAL A 168 19.98 14.68 -2.46
C VAL A 168 19.59 14.54 -3.93
N TYR A 169 19.02 13.43 -4.27
CA TYR A 169 18.45 13.17 -5.59
C TYR A 169 16.94 13.38 -5.57
N THR A 170 16.38 13.74 -6.71
CA THR A 170 14.95 13.65 -6.95
C THR A 170 14.70 12.44 -7.85
N ILE A 171 13.95 11.45 -7.36
CA ILE A 171 13.43 10.38 -8.20
C ILE A 171 12.15 10.86 -8.88
N THR A 172 12.04 10.63 -10.17
CA THR A 172 10.85 10.91 -10.98
C THR A 172 10.35 9.62 -11.59
N ALA A 173 9.05 9.33 -11.44
CA ALA A 173 8.36 8.26 -12.12
C ALA A 173 7.48 8.83 -13.24
N THR A 174 7.51 8.21 -14.42
CA THR A 174 6.71 8.60 -15.60
C THR A 174 6.06 7.35 -16.19
N ASN A 175 4.90 7.49 -16.84
CA ASN A 175 4.20 6.39 -17.50
C ASN A 175 3.88 5.17 -16.59
N VAL A 176 4.01 5.31 -15.28
CA VAL A 176 3.55 4.32 -14.32
C VAL A 176 2.03 4.44 -14.21
N ARG A 177 1.35 3.30 -14.15
CA ARG A 177 -0.11 3.24 -14.01
C ARG A 177 -0.48 2.47 -12.75
N ASP A 178 -1.64 2.79 -12.21
CA ASP A 178 -2.30 1.89 -11.27
C ASP A 178 -2.90 0.68 -11.98
N CYS A 179 -3.49 -0.24 -11.24
CA CYS A 179 -4.12 -1.41 -11.84
C CYS A 179 -5.50 -1.11 -12.46
N SER A 180 -6.06 0.07 -12.27
CA SER A 180 -7.27 0.56 -12.93
C SER A 180 -6.96 1.24 -14.27
N GLY A 181 -5.67 1.53 -14.55
CA GLY A 181 -5.18 2.11 -15.79
C GLY A 181 -4.95 3.63 -15.73
N ASN A 182 -5.15 4.29 -14.58
CA ASN A 182 -4.86 5.70 -14.42
C ASN A 182 -3.34 5.91 -14.42
N SER A 183 -2.87 6.86 -15.21
CA SER A 183 -1.45 7.18 -15.31
C SER A 183 -1.03 8.14 -14.21
N ILE A 184 0.17 7.93 -13.63
CA ILE A 184 0.76 8.83 -12.64
C ILE A 184 0.71 10.27 -13.11
N GLY A 185 0.29 11.17 -12.21
CA GLY A 185 0.06 12.59 -12.49
C GLY A 185 1.10 13.51 -11.84
N ALA A 186 0.64 14.55 -11.17
CA ALA A 186 1.49 15.59 -10.57
C ALA A 186 2.37 15.09 -9.40
N PHE A 187 1.94 14.05 -8.66
CA PHE A 187 2.67 13.49 -7.52
C PHE A 187 3.62 12.37 -7.95
N ASN A 188 4.46 12.63 -8.91
CA ASN A 188 5.36 11.67 -9.55
C ASN A 188 6.82 11.81 -9.13
N THR A 189 7.11 12.64 -8.13
CA THR A 189 8.49 12.88 -7.66
C THR A 189 8.59 12.82 -6.15
N THR A 190 9.74 12.35 -5.66
CA THR A 190 10.12 12.48 -4.24
C THR A 190 11.63 12.54 -4.11
N LYS A 191 12.13 12.95 -2.93
CA LYS A 191 13.56 13.02 -2.65
C LYS A 191 14.09 11.69 -2.13
N THR A 192 15.34 11.38 -2.48
CA THR A 192 16.07 10.21 -2.00
C THR A 192 17.56 10.48 -1.97
N GLY A 193 18.32 9.58 -1.39
CA GLY A 193 19.79 9.59 -1.34
C GLY A 193 20.29 8.66 -0.26
N LEU A 194 21.62 8.48 -0.18
CA LEU A 194 22.18 7.68 0.88
C LEU A 194 22.07 8.40 2.21
N SER A 195 21.52 7.69 3.22
CA SER A 195 21.40 8.25 4.56
C SER A 195 22.79 8.49 5.17
N SER A 196 22.89 9.54 5.96
CA SER A 196 24.05 9.87 6.74
C SER A 196 23.80 9.55 8.22
N ALA A 197 24.85 9.22 8.95
CA ALA A 197 24.74 9.02 10.38
C ALA A 197 24.22 10.29 11.08
N VAL A 198 23.25 10.10 11.97
CA VAL A 198 22.69 11.16 12.81
C VAL A 198 23.75 11.63 13.82
N ALA A 199 23.92 12.93 13.95
CA ALA A 199 24.68 13.54 15.03
C ALA A 199 23.75 14.28 16.02
N ALA A 200 24.27 14.63 17.18
CA ALA A 200 23.50 15.38 18.18
C ALA A 200 22.93 16.68 17.57
N ASN A 201 21.65 16.91 17.78
CA ASN A 201 20.88 18.06 17.27
C ASN A 201 20.64 18.11 15.75
N ASP A 202 20.96 17.07 14.99
CA ASP A 202 20.53 16.98 13.58
C ASP A 202 19.00 16.90 13.48
N ILE A 203 18.38 16.13 14.37
CA ILE A 203 16.93 16.03 14.52
C ILE A 203 16.54 16.56 15.90
N ILE A 204 15.51 17.37 15.96
CA ILE A 204 14.91 17.86 17.19
C ILE A 204 13.42 17.57 17.22
N ILE A 205 12.87 17.44 18.43
CA ILE A 205 11.43 17.51 18.65
C ILE A 205 11.02 18.96 18.45
N ASN A 206 10.12 19.23 17.52
CA ASN A 206 9.67 20.55 17.15
C ASN A 206 8.29 20.88 17.73
N GLU A 207 7.39 19.90 17.75
CA GLU A 207 6.04 20.09 18.27
C GLU A 207 5.55 18.82 18.96
N ILE A 208 4.73 18.98 20.00
CA ILE A 208 4.11 17.88 20.74
C ILE A 208 2.66 18.23 21.00
N LEU A 209 1.74 17.42 20.53
CA LEU A 209 0.34 17.42 20.94
C LEU A 209 0.12 16.22 21.86
N PHE A 210 -0.02 16.46 23.18
CA PHE A 210 -0.21 15.42 24.18
C PHE A 210 -1.60 15.45 24.84
N ASN A 211 -2.44 16.37 24.45
CA ASN A 211 -3.82 16.51 24.93
C ASN A 211 -4.75 16.94 23.78
N PRO A 212 -5.02 16.03 22.86
CA PRO A 212 -5.89 16.31 21.71
C PRO A 212 -7.35 16.46 22.14
N THR A 213 -8.20 16.94 21.23
CA THR A 213 -9.66 16.90 21.41
C THR A 213 -10.15 15.46 21.48
N ALA A 214 -11.39 15.23 21.92
CA ALA A 214 -11.95 13.89 22.16
C ALA A 214 -11.84 12.89 20.98
N ASN A 215 -11.71 13.38 19.73
CA ASN A 215 -11.53 12.57 18.53
C ASN A 215 -10.17 12.85 17.84
N GLY A 216 -9.26 13.51 18.53
CA GLY A 216 -7.93 13.79 18.02
C GLY A 216 -6.92 12.68 18.34
N THR A 217 -5.71 12.85 17.88
CA THR A 217 -4.59 11.92 18.09
C THR A 217 -3.40 12.67 18.62
N ASP A 218 -2.70 12.07 19.60
CA ASP A 218 -1.40 12.57 20.06
C ASP A 218 -0.39 12.48 18.93
N TYR A 219 0.51 13.48 18.85
CA TYR A 219 1.62 13.40 17.92
C TYR A 219 2.88 14.11 18.45
N VAL A 220 4.00 13.73 17.87
CA VAL A 220 5.28 14.41 18.02
C VAL A 220 5.82 14.73 16.64
N GLU A 221 6.11 16.01 16.39
CA GLU A 221 6.77 16.44 15.17
C GLU A 221 8.29 16.42 15.37
N LEU A 222 8.99 15.81 14.42
CA LEU A 222 10.44 15.81 14.34
C LEU A 222 10.89 16.76 13.21
N TYR A 223 11.83 17.65 13.54
CA TYR A 223 12.40 18.57 12.57
C TYR A 223 13.87 18.24 12.29
N ASN A 224 14.20 17.96 11.04
CA ASN A 224 15.57 17.77 10.58
C ASN A 224 16.22 19.14 10.32
N ARG A 225 17.12 19.57 11.21
CA ARG A 225 17.88 20.82 11.10
C ARG A 225 19.11 20.72 10.22
N SER A 226 19.52 19.51 9.89
CA SER A 226 20.72 19.26 9.11
C SER A 226 20.41 19.30 7.60
N ASN A 227 21.46 19.36 6.78
CA ASN A 227 21.36 19.16 5.33
C ASN A 227 21.53 17.67 4.95
N LYS A 228 21.43 16.75 5.92
CA LYS A 228 21.60 15.32 5.72
C LYS A 228 20.26 14.67 5.38
N LEU A 229 20.31 13.63 4.57
CA LEU A 229 19.25 12.62 4.53
C LEU A 229 19.46 11.69 5.72
N ILE A 230 18.48 11.59 6.56
CA ILE A 230 18.49 10.77 7.77
C ILE A 230 17.39 9.74 7.63
N ASN A 231 17.71 8.48 7.90
CA ASN A 231 16.79 7.35 7.81
C ASN A 231 16.70 6.66 9.17
#